data_398eab99db59da2721781e410b1a4d39
#
_entry.id   398eab99db59da2721781e410b1a4d39
#
_cell.length_a   1.000
_cell.length_b   1.000
_cell.length_c   1.000
_cell.angle_alpha   90.00
_cell.angle_beta   90.00
_cell.angle_gamma   90.00
#
_symmetry.space_group_name_H-M   'P 1'
#
loop_
_entity.id
_entity.type
_entity.pdbx_description
1 polymer ?
#
loop_
_entity_poly.entity_id
_entity_poly.type
_entity_poly.pdbx_seq_one_letter_code
_entity_poly.pdbx_strand_id
1 'polypeptide(L)'
;MLFFSHAWLVFVFDLPYISFHERSHIMKVNGIVAEYNPFHNGHAYQMQHAKEATGADYTIVVMSGNFMQRGAPALLDKFTRAKMALECGADLVLELPICYAASSAEFFAKGSVALFDKLGVTTNLCFGSECGNIDTLSRIAEIFY
;
A
#
# COMPACT_ATOMS: atom_id res chain seq x y z
N MET A 1 9.19 -1.79 30.65
CA MET A 1 7.97 -1.70 29.84
C MET A 1 8.15 -0.49 28.94
N LEU A 2 8.78 -0.71 27.79
CA LEU A 2 9.11 0.34 26.82
C LEU A 2 7.96 0.43 25.79
N PHE A 3 7.18 1.50 25.88
CA PHE A 3 6.22 1.86 24.84
C PHE A 3 6.98 2.46 23.66
N PHE A 4 7.15 1.71 22.59
CA PHE A 4 7.53 2.27 21.29
C PHE A 4 6.28 2.88 20.65
N SER A 5 6.12 4.19 20.84
CA SER A 5 5.20 4.99 20.04
C SER A 5 5.82 5.20 18.65
N HIS A 6 5.61 4.26 17.75
CA HIS A 6 5.90 4.48 16.34
C HIS A 6 4.64 5.10 15.73
N ALA A 7 4.69 6.42 15.53
CA ALA A 7 3.66 7.11 14.76
C ALA A 7 3.77 6.67 13.31
N TRP A 8 2.92 5.73 12.90
CA TRP A 8 2.71 5.40 11.49
C TRP A 8 1.92 6.55 10.89
N LEU A 9 2.61 7.46 10.19
CA LEU A 9 1.95 8.47 9.41
C LEU A 9 1.59 7.86 8.06
N VAL A 10 0.31 7.86 7.75
CA VAL A 10 -0.19 7.42 6.45
C VAL A 10 -0.08 8.61 5.49
N PHE A 11 0.68 8.47 4.44
CA PHE A 11 0.73 9.46 3.36
C PHE A 11 -0.34 9.17 2.34
N VAL A 12 -1.07 10.22 2.00
CA VAL A 12 -2.11 10.21 0.98
C VAL A 12 -1.60 11.00 -0.20
N PHE A 13 -1.41 10.36 -1.33
CA PHE A 13 -1.22 11.03 -2.61
C PHE A 13 -2.54 11.00 -3.37
N ASP A 14 -3.08 12.17 -3.65
CA ASP A 14 -4.15 12.30 -4.62
C ASP A 14 -3.56 12.06 -6.01
N LEU A 15 -4.00 11.03 -6.69
CA LEU A 15 -3.61 10.78 -8.08
C LEU A 15 -4.41 11.74 -8.98
N PRO A 16 -3.75 12.69 -9.68
CA PRO A 16 -4.44 13.67 -10.50
C PRO A 16 -4.84 13.03 -11.81
N TYR A 17 -5.95 12.33 -11.85
CA TYR A 17 -6.68 12.10 -13.08
C TYR A 17 -8.01 11.38 -12.84
N ILE A 18 -9.12 12.12 -12.85
CA ILE A 18 -10.35 11.78 -13.58
C ILE A 18 -11.26 13.02 -13.54
N SER A 19 -11.36 13.69 -14.68
CA SER A 19 -12.44 14.59 -14.97
C SER A 19 -13.71 13.75 -15.18
N PHE A 20 -14.52 13.61 -14.15
CA PHE A 20 -15.87 13.07 -14.28
C PHE A 20 -16.89 14.09 -13.79
N HIS A 21 -17.82 14.41 -14.71
CA HIS A 21 -19.02 15.20 -14.47
C HIS A 21 -19.85 14.61 -13.33
N GLU A 22 -20.22 15.47 -12.38
CA GLU A 22 -21.31 15.37 -11.41
C GLU A 22 -21.74 13.96 -10.96
N ARG A 23 -21.14 13.49 -9.86
CA ARG A 23 -21.82 12.59 -8.93
C ARG A 23 -21.56 13.03 -7.49
N SER A 24 -22.60 13.03 -6.69
CA SER A 24 -22.64 13.50 -5.31
C SER A 24 -21.79 12.68 -4.30
N HIS A 25 -21.08 11.66 -4.74
CA HIS A 25 -20.12 10.90 -3.96
C HIS A 25 -19.04 10.33 -4.89
N ILE A 26 -17.84 10.91 -4.83
CA ILE A 26 -16.67 10.32 -5.50
C ILE A 26 -16.19 9.18 -4.60
N MET A 27 -16.29 7.95 -5.08
CA MET A 27 -15.77 6.75 -4.40
C MET A 27 -14.26 6.90 -4.18
N LYS A 28 -13.82 6.80 -2.95
CA LYS A 28 -12.41 6.87 -2.57
C LYS A 28 -11.85 5.47 -2.33
N VAL A 29 -10.73 5.18 -2.94
CA VAL A 29 -10.08 3.87 -2.86
C VAL A 29 -8.62 4.03 -2.44
N ASN A 30 -8.26 3.45 -1.31
CA ASN A 30 -6.88 3.38 -0.85
C ASN A 30 -6.14 2.23 -1.54
N GLY A 31 -4.93 2.50 -2.03
CA GLY A 31 -3.96 1.51 -2.47
C GLY A 31 -2.86 1.34 -1.43
N ILE A 32 -2.59 0.11 -1.03
CA ILE A 32 -1.50 -0.25 -0.12
C ILE A 32 -0.59 -1.26 -0.81
N VAL A 33 0.72 -1.03 -0.76
CA VAL A 33 1.74 -1.97 -1.24
C VAL A 33 2.34 -2.69 -0.05
N ALA A 34 2.36 -4.03 -0.07
CA ALA A 34 2.82 -4.81 1.07
C ALA A 34 3.47 -6.14 0.69
N GLU A 35 4.23 -6.68 1.60
CA GLU A 35 4.71 -8.06 1.56
C GLU A 35 3.93 -8.97 2.52
N TYR A 36 3.55 -8.44 3.69
CA TYR A 36 2.87 -9.17 4.77
C TYR A 36 3.58 -10.50 5.13
N ASN A 37 4.83 -10.41 5.54
CA ASN A 37 5.66 -11.61 5.76
C ASN A 37 6.06 -11.81 7.25
N PRO A 38 5.14 -12.24 8.13
CA PRO A 38 3.70 -12.41 7.93
C PRO A 38 2.90 -11.11 8.13
N PHE A 39 1.59 -11.17 7.93
CA PHE A 39 0.67 -10.12 8.35
C PHE A 39 0.64 -10.03 9.89
N HIS A 40 0.63 -8.82 10.46
CA HIS A 40 0.61 -8.58 11.90
C HIS A 40 -0.21 -7.34 12.27
N ASN A 41 -0.41 -7.11 13.57
CA ASN A 41 -1.24 -6.00 14.09
C ASN A 41 -0.82 -4.61 13.59
N GLY A 42 0.47 -4.39 13.31
CA GLY A 42 0.95 -3.13 12.72
C GLY A 42 0.39 -2.89 11.31
N HIS A 43 0.23 -3.94 10.52
CA HIS A 43 -0.38 -3.85 9.20
C HIS A 43 -1.90 -3.58 9.27
N ALA A 44 -2.59 -4.24 10.22
CA ALA A 44 -4.00 -3.97 10.50
C ALA A 44 -4.21 -2.51 10.94
N TYR A 45 -3.37 -2.03 11.84
CA TYR A 45 -3.38 -0.64 12.30
C TYR A 45 -3.15 0.34 11.15
N GLN A 46 -2.13 0.11 10.30
CA GLN A 46 -1.86 0.94 9.12
C GLN A 46 -3.08 1.03 8.21
N MET A 47 -3.72 -0.11 7.92
CA MET A 47 -4.88 -0.19 7.04
C MET A 47 -6.07 0.59 7.60
N GLN A 48 -6.37 0.42 8.89
CA GLN A 48 -7.42 1.15 9.58
C GLN A 48 -7.13 2.65 9.61
N HIS A 49 -5.91 3.05 9.99
CA HIS A 49 -5.51 4.45 10.06
C HIS A 49 -5.52 5.12 8.68
N ALA A 50 -5.09 4.42 7.63
CA ALA A 50 -5.21 4.88 6.25
C ALA A 50 -6.66 5.18 5.87
N LYS A 51 -7.59 4.29 6.22
CA LYS A 51 -9.03 4.46 5.94
C LYS A 51 -9.62 5.65 6.70
N GLU A 52 -9.26 5.82 7.96
CA GLU A 52 -9.69 6.96 8.80
C GLU A 52 -9.16 8.30 8.25
N ALA A 53 -7.87 8.35 7.88
CA ALA A 53 -7.23 9.57 7.39
C ALA A 53 -7.76 10.03 6.02
N THR A 54 -8.10 9.11 5.14
CA THR A 54 -8.57 9.41 3.78
C THR A 54 -10.09 9.50 3.67
N GLY A 55 -10.81 8.87 4.59
CA GLY A 55 -12.25 8.61 4.46
C GLY A 55 -12.56 7.69 3.26
N ALA A 56 -11.67 6.73 2.96
CA ALA A 56 -11.84 5.83 1.83
C ALA A 56 -12.95 4.80 2.06
N ASP A 57 -13.70 4.53 1.00
CA ASP A 57 -14.76 3.54 0.97
C ASP A 57 -14.17 2.12 0.91
N TYR A 58 -13.07 1.95 0.15
CA TYR A 58 -12.41 0.66 -0.10
C TYR A 58 -10.90 0.73 0.04
N THR A 59 -10.31 -0.43 0.32
CA THR A 59 -8.85 -0.63 0.40
C THR A 59 -8.42 -1.76 -0.52
N ILE A 60 -7.55 -1.47 -1.48
CA ILE A 60 -6.93 -2.45 -2.37
C ILE A 60 -5.47 -2.63 -1.94
N VAL A 61 -5.07 -3.88 -1.76
CA VAL A 61 -3.69 -4.24 -1.44
C VAL A 61 -3.03 -4.90 -2.64
N VAL A 62 -1.87 -4.41 -3.03
CA VAL A 62 -0.95 -5.09 -3.96
C VAL A 62 0.11 -5.80 -3.11
N MET A 63 0.15 -7.11 -3.19
CA MET A 63 0.96 -7.95 -2.31
C MET A 63 1.88 -8.88 -3.10
N SER A 64 3.13 -9.06 -2.63
CA SER A 64 4.03 -10.08 -3.19
C SER A 64 3.43 -11.49 -3.07
N GLY A 65 3.70 -12.31 -4.09
CA GLY A 65 3.32 -13.73 -4.12
C GLY A 65 4.10 -14.55 -3.08
N ASN A 66 4.56 -15.74 -3.48
CA ASN A 66 5.30 -16.63 -2.57
C ASN A 66 6.78 -16.25 -2.39
N PHE A 67 7.26 -15.23 -3.11
CA PHE A 67 8.62 -14.71 -2.99
C PHE A 67 8.59 -13.22 -2.68
N MET A 68 9.44 -12.83 -1.73
CA MET A 68 9.63 -11.46 -1.26
C MET A 68 10.65 -10.72 -2.11
N GLN A 69 10.84 -9.45 -1.85
CA GLN A 69 11.93 -8.67 -2.45
C GLN A 69 13.27 -9.41 -2.29
N ARG A 70 14.10 -9.31 -3.33
CA ARG A 70 15.39 -10.02 -3.43
C ARG A 70 15.28 -11.56 -3.48
N GLY A 71 14.08 -12.10 -3.72
CA GLY A 71 13.85 -13.52 -4.00
C GLY A 71 13.78 -14.44 -2.78
N ALA A 72 13.74 -13.91 -1.56
CA ALA A 72 13.52 -14.76 -0.39
C ALA A 72 12.11 -15.37 -0.40
N PRO A 73 11.95 -16.66 0.02
CA PRO A 73 10.64 -17.26 0.13
C PRO A 73 9.83 -16.60 1.26
N ALA A 74 8.52 -16.49 1.08
CA ALA A 74 7.61 -16.02 2.11
C ALA A 74 7.53 -17.04 3.27
N LEU A 75 7.34 -16.53 4.50
CA LEU A 75 7.13 -17.36 5.68
C LEU A 75 5.83 -18.17 5.61
N LEU A 76 4.77 -17.56 5.05
CA LEU A 76 3.46 -18.17 4.82
C LEU A 76 3.11 -18.07 3.34
N ASP A 77 2.31 -19.00 2.83
CA ASP A 77 1.82 -18.95 1.47
C ASP A 77 0.96 -17.69 1.19
N LYS A 78 0.88 -17.31 -0.07
CA LYS A 78 0.21 -16.09 -0.48
C LYS A 78 -1.28 -16.06 -0.15
N PHE A 79 -1.98 -17.21 -0.19
CA PHE A 79 -3.41 -17.27 0.08
C PHE A 79 -3.72 -17.04 1.56
N THR A 80 -2.89 -17.63 2.45
CA THR A 80 -2.98 -17.38 3.89
C THR A 80 -2.76 -15.91 4.22
N ARG A 81 -1.74 -15.27 3.63
CA ARG A 81 -1.45 -13.84 3.84
C ARG A 81 -2.53 -12.93 3.27
N ALA A 82 -3.05 -13.25 2.09
CA ALA A 82 -4.17 -12.52 1.49
C ALA A 82 -5.44 -12.62 2.35
N LYS A 83 -5.74 -13.82 2.88
CA LYS A 83 -6.86 -14.04 3.78
C LYS A 83 -6.75 -13.18 5.05
N MET A 84 -5.56 -13.14 5.67
CA MET A 84 -5.30 -12.28 6.84
C MET A 84 -5.58 -10.80 6.54
N ALA A 85 -5.14 -10.31 5.39
CA ALA A 85 -5.36 -8.93 4.97
C ALA A 85 -6.86 -8.63 4.74
N LEU A 86 -7.59 -9.54 4.08
CA LEU A 86 -9.03 -9.42 3.85
C LEU A 86 -9.82 -9.43 5.16
N GLU A 87 -9.49 -10.33 6.09
CA GLU A 87 -10.13 -10.40 7.41
C GLU A 87 -9.86 -9.14 8.28
N CYS A 88 -8.78 -8.40 7.98
CA CYS A 88 -8.39 -7.18 8.69
C CYS A 88 -8.76 -5.88 7.97
N GLY A 89 -9.57 -5.93 6.91
CA GLY A 89 -10.17 -4.74 6.29
C GLY A 89 -9.69 -4.38 4.89
N ALA A 90 -8.90 -5.23 4.23
CA ALA A 90 -8.72 -5.12 2.79
C ALA A 90 -9.99 -5.61 2.06
N ASP A 91 -10.40 -4.90 1.03
CA ASP A 91 -11.55 -5.29 0.18
C ASP A 91 -11.10 -6.12 -1.02
N LEU A 92 -9.87 -5.91 -1.48
CA LEU A 92 -9.26 -6.64 -2.60
C LEU A 92 -7.76 -6.81 -2.35
N VAL A 93 -7.26 -8.01 -2.60
CA VAL A 93 -5.81 -8.29 -2.61
C VAL A 93 -5.40 -8.78 -3.99
N LEU A 94 -4.43 -8.10 -4.59
CA LEU A 94 -3.87 -8.42 -5.89
C LEU A 94 -2.43 -8.92 -5.74
N GLU A 95 -2.08 -9.96 -6.46
CA GLU A 95 -0.71 -10.45 -6.48
C GLU A 95 0.14 -9.62 -7.43
N LEU A 96 1.23 -9.06 -6.91
CA LEU A 96 2.25 -8.42 -7.73
C LEU A 96 3.01 -9.50 -8.53
N PRO A 97 3.14 -9.35 -9.87
CA PRO A 97 3.89 -10.30 -10.68
C PRO A 97 5.31 -10.52 -10.14
N ILE A 98 5.76 -11.77 -10.15
CA ILE A 98 7.02 -12.19 -9.51
C ILE A 98 8.25 -11.43 -10.03
N CYS A 99 8.26 -11.01 -11.29
CA CYS A 99 9.34 -10.20 -11.88
C CYS A 99 9.52 -8.84 -11.18
N TYR A 100 8.46 -8.31 -10.58
CA TYR A 100 8.51 -7.12 -9.75
C TYR A 100 8.65 -7.47 -8.27
N ALA A 101 7.89 -8.45 -7.79
CA ALA A 101 7.86 -8.83 -6.38
C ALA A 101 9.23 -9.29 -5.85
N ALA A 102 9.95 -10.11 -6.62
CA ALA A 102 11.26 -10.64 -6.22
C ALA A 102 12.44 -9.74 -6.59
N SER A 103 12.18 -8.52 -7.06
CA SER A 103 13.18 -7.57 -7.55
C SER A 103 13.69 -6.61 -6.47
N SER A 104 14.36 -5.53 -6.89
CA SER A 104 14.77 -4.44 -5.99
C SER A 104 13.55 -3.65 -5.49
N ALA A 105 13.74 -2.88 -4.41
CA ALA A 105 12.69 -2.03 -3.86
C ALA A 105 12.12 -1.05 -4.89
N GLU A 106 12.97 -0.52 -5.78
CA GLU A 106 12.55 0.38 -6.86
C GLU A 106 11.59 -0.32 -7.84
N PHE A 107 11.95 -1.52 -8.33
CA PHE A 107 11.10 -2.28 -9.26
C PHE A 107 9.84 -2.77 -8.60
N PHE A 108 9.91 -3.16 -7.32
CA PHE A 108 8.75 -3.52 -6.52
C PHE A 108 7.76 -2.35 -6.43
N ALA A 109 8.23 -1.15 -6.10
CA ALA A 109 7.40 0.05 -6.04
C ALA A 109 6.83 0.42 -7.42
N LYS A 110 7.67 0.46 -8.47
CA LYS A 110 7.23 0.76 -9.85
C LYS A 110 6.16 -0.19 -10.35
N GLY A 111 6.34 -1.50 -10.14
CA GLY A 111 5.35 -2.52 -10.55
C GLY A 111 4.03 -2.37 -9.79
N SER A 112 4.09 -2.07 -8.51
CA SER A 112 2.89 -1.87 -7.67
C SER A 112 2.11 -0.62 -8.06
N VAL A 113 2.79 0.50 -8.26
CA VAL A 113 2.17 1.76 -8.70
C VAL A 113 1.58 1.61 -10.11
N ALA A 114 2.31 0.96 -11.02
CA ALA A 114 1.80 0.70 -12.37
C ALA A 114 0.55 -0.18 -12.37
N LEU A 115 0.43 -1.10 -11.42
CA LEU A 115 -0.76 -1.94 -11.27
C LEU A 115 -1.94 -1.12 -10.78
N PHE A 116 -1.76 -0.24 -9.80
CA PHE A 116 -2.81 0.69 -9.36
C PHE A 116 -3.24 1.66 -10.48
N ASP A 117 -2.28 2.18 -11.23
CA ASP A 117 -2.56 3.06 -12.38
C ASP A 117 -3.42 2.35 -13.44
N LYS A 118 -3.08 1.09 -13.77
CA LYS A 118 -3.83 0.29 -14.74
C LYS A 118 -5.23 -0.09 -14.26
N LEU A 119 -5.43 -0.25 -12.95
CA LEU A 119 -6.76 -0.47 -12.38
C LEU A 119 -7.66 0.77 -12.54
N GLY A 120 -7.08 1.97 -12.49
CA GLY A 120 -7.78 3.23 -12.71
C GLY A 120 -8.86 3.58 -11.68
N VAL A 121 -8.89 2.89 -10.53
CA VAL A 121 -9.88 3.12 -9.44
C VAL A 121 -9.24 3.60 -8.15
N THR A 122 -7.93 3.47 -8.00
CA THR A 122 -7.20 3.88 -6.80
C THR A 122 -7.07 5.40 -6.77
N THR A 123 -7.59 6.03 -5.73
CA THR A 123 -7.53 7.49 -5.55
C THR A 123 -6.39 7.93 -4.66
N ASN A 124 -5.98 7.09 -3.71
CA ASN A 124 -4.97 7.40 -2.72
C ASN A 124 -3.95 6.26 -2.61
N LEU A 125 -2.67 6.57 -2.56
CA LEU A 125 -1.61 5.62 -2.23
C LEU A 125 -1.20 5.82 -0.77
N CYS A 126 -1.28 4.76 0.04
CA CYS A 126 -1.02 4.81 1.47
C CYS A 126 0.17 3.93 1.83
N PHE A 127 1.16 4.49 2.50
CA PHE A 127 2.32 3.76 3.02
C PHE A 127 2.79 4.33 4.35
N GLY A 128 3.52 3.52 5.12
CA GLY A 128 4.13 3.95 6.38
C GLY A 128 5.48 4.59 6.15
N SER A 129 5.81 5.60 6.96
CA SER A 129 7.14 6.22 6.98
C SER A 129 7.57 6.53 8.42
N GLU A 130 8.85 6.32 8.70
CA GLU A 130 9.43 6.65 10.02
C GLU A 130 9.55 8.16 10.24
N CYS A 131 9.82 8.94 9.17
CA CYS A 131 9.98 10.39 9.28
C CYS A 131 8.65 11.15 9.36
N GLY A 132 7.55 10.54 8.94
CA GLY A 132 6.21 11.11 9.01
C GLY A 132 6.03 12.46 8.29
N ASN A 133 6.89 12.82 7.33
CA ASN A 133 6.85 14.12 6.65
C ASN A 133 6.99 13.95 5.14
N ILE A 134 5.90 14.25 4.43
CA ILE A 134 5.82 14.10 2.97
C ILE A 134 6.74 15.08 2.23
N ASP A 135 6.87 16.32 2.73
CA ASP A 135 7.72 17.32 2.08
C ASP A 135 9.19 16.89 2.12
N THR A 136 9.62 16.29 3.24
CA THR A 136 10.96 15.72 3.36
C THR A 136 11.17 14.57 2.37
N LEU A 137 10.21 13.66 2.24
CA LEU A 137 10.29 12.55 1.29
C LEU A 137 10.29 13.03 -0.16
N SER A 138 9.45 14.02 -0.50
CA SER A 138 9.40 14.62 -1.83
C SER A 138 10.72 15.28 -2.20
N ARG A 139 11.31 16.05 -1.28
CA ARG A 139 12.64 16.68 -1.51
C ARG A 139 13.75 15.65 -1.68
N ILE A 140 13.71 14.54 -0.93
CA ILE A 140 14.65 13.44 -1.11
C ILE A 140 14.47 12.81 -2.49
N ALA A 141 13.24 12.56 -2.91
CA ALA A 141 12.93 12.00 -4.22
C ALA A 141 13.45 12.90 -5.36
N GLU A 142 13.27 14.23 -5.28
CA GLU A 142 13.78 15.21 -6.25
C GLU A 142 15.30 15.21 -6.39
N ILE A 143 16.05 14.86 -5.33
CA ILE A 143 17.52 14.79 -5.37
C ILE A 143 18.01 13.53 -6.10
N PHE A 144 17.23 12.43 -6.04
CA PHE A 144 17.63 11.14 -6.62
C PHE A 144 17.11 10.90 -8.04
N TYR A 145 16.25 11.78 -8.56
CA TYR A 145 15.68 11.73 -9.90
C TYR A 145 15.84 13.05 -10.65
#